data_febd7f3c408be144009cf8a3b53987ef
#
_entry.id   febd7f3c408be144009cf8a3b53987ef
#
_cell.length_a   1.000
_cell.length_b   1.000
_cell.length_c   1.000
_cell.angle_alpha   90.00
_cell.angle_beta   90.00
_cell.angle_gamma   90.00
#
_symmetry.space_group_name_H-M   'P 1'
#
loop_
_entity.id
_entity.type
_entity.pdbx_description
1 polymer ?
#
loop_
_entity_poly.entity_id
_entity_poly.type
_entity_poly.pdbx_seq_one_letter_code
_entity_poly.pdbx_strand_id
1 'polypeptide(L)'
;LVGSEMCIRDRKKVEENNFGIRKRLLEYDDVMNKQRTVVYTKRRHALMGERIGMDIVNMIWDRCANAIENNDYEGCQMELLQTLAMETPFTEEEFRNGKKEQLAEKTFNIAMENFKRKTERLAQIANPVIKQVYENQGHMYENILIPITDGKRMYNISCNLKAAYESESKEVVKSFEKSILLHVIDEAWKENLRELDELKHSVQNASYEQKDPLLIYKLESVTLFDAMVNKINNQTISILMRGQIPVQEAPDESAARRVEVRQAAPEQRQDMSKY
;
A
#
# COMPACT_ATOMS: atom_id res chain seq x y z
N LEU A 1 -35.67 -57.90 2.37
CA LEU A 1 -35.33 -57.18 1.10
C LEU A 1 -35.79 -55.73 1.12
N VAL A 2 -36.96 -55.36 1.66
CA VAL A 2 -37.47 -53.97 1.70
C VAL A 2 -36.57 -53.04 2.57
N GLY A 3 -35.99 -53.54 3.66
CA GLY A 3 -35.08 -52.76 4.51
C GLY A 3 -33.74 -52.39 3.85
N SER A 4 -33.22 -53.24 2.96
CA SER A 4 -31.96 -52.96 2.24
C SER A 4 -32.13 -51.90 1.15
N GLU A 5 -33.26 -51.89 0.44
CA GLU A 5 -33.56 -50.90 -0.58
C GLU A 5 -33.80 -49.50 0.05
N MET A 6 -34.46 -49.45 1.21
CA MET A 6 -34.65 -48.22 1.96
C MET A 6 -33.32 -47.62 2.43
N CYS A 7 -32.41 -48.44 2.96
CA CYS A 7 -31.07 -48.03 3.35
C CYS A 7 -30.23 -47.51 2.17
N ILE A 8 -30.35 -48.17 0.99
CA ILE A 8 -29.64 -47.73 -0.23
C ILE A 8 -30.16 -46.35 -0.70
N ARG A 9 -31.51 -46.18 -0.66
CA ARG A 9 -32.13 -44.90 -1.04
C ARG A 9 -31.74 -43.76 -0.09
N ASP A 10 -31.73 -44.03 1.20
CA ASP A 10 -31.33 -43.03 2.21
C ASP A 10 -29.87 -42.65 2.06
N ARG A 11 -28.96 -43.63 1.87
CA ARG A 11 -27.57 -43.38 1.59
C ARG A 11 -27.39 -42.50 0.33
N LYS A 12 -28.10 -42.81 -0.74
CA LYS A 12 -28.07 -42.02 -1.97
C LYS A 12 -28.51 -40.57 -1.76
N LYS A 13 -29.57 -40.32 -0.99
CA LYS A 13 -30.04 -38.99 -0.62
C LYS A 13 -28.98 -38.22 0.19
N VAL A 14 -28.32 -38.88 1.14
CA VAL A 14 -27.22 -38.26 1.94
C VAL A 14 -26.03 -37.91 1.05
N GLU A 15 -25.65 -38.81 0.13
CA GLU A 15 -24.58 -38.57 -0.84
C GLU A 15 -24.91 -37.40 -1.78
N GLU A 16 -26.15 -37.34 -2.31
CA GLU A 16 -26.62 -36.25 -3.17
C GLU A 16 -26.58 -34.90 -2.41
N ASN A 17 -27.06 -34.89 -1.15
CA ASN A 17 -27.02 -33.69 -0.32
C ASN A 17 -25.55 -33.22 -0.03
N ASN A 18 -24.72 -34.17 0.37
CA ASN A 18 -23.30 -33.87 0.64
C ASN A 18 -22.54 -33.42 -0.64
N PHE A 19 -22.90 -33.99 -1.80
CA PHE A 19 -22.37 -33.55 -3.08
C PHE A 19 -22.80 -32.10 -3.39
N GLY A 20 -24.08 -31.78 -3.16
CA GLY A 20 -24.60 -30.43 -3.35
C GLY A 20 -23.93 -29.40 -2.48
N ILE A 21 -23.67 -29.73 -1.20
CA ILE A 21 -22.92 -28.87 -0.27
C ILE A 21 -21.50 -28.66 -0.77
N ARG A 22 -20.76 -29.73 -1.09
CA ARG A 22 -19.38 -29.63 -1.61
C ARG A 22 -19.30 -28.83 -2.90
N LYS A 23 -20.23 -29.03 -3.83
CA LYS A 23 -20.29 -28.29 -5.09
C LYS A 23 -20.45 -26.79 -4.84
N ARG A 24 -21.33 -26.37 -3.93
CA ARG A 24 -21.50 -24.97 -3.55
C ARG A 24 -20.22 -24.39 -2.95
N LEU A 25 -19.55 -25.12 -2.04
CA LEU A 25 -18.28 -24.67 -1.47
C LEU A 25 -17.23 -24.42 -2.55
N LEU A 26 -17.10 -25.32 -3.53
CA LEU A 26 -16.18 -25.13 -4.66
C LEU A 26 -16.54 -23.91 -5.50
N GLU A 27 -17.83 -23.61 -5.70
CA GLU A 27 -18.26 -22.43 -6.45
C GLU A 27 -17.92 -21.11 -5.74
N TYR A 28 -17.96 -21.07 -4.41
CA TYR A 28 -17.47 -19.92 -3.61
C TYR A 28 -15.94 -19.80 -3.71
N ASP A 29 -15.24 -20.92 -3.57
CA ASP A 29 -13.77 -20.94 -3.61
C ASP A 29 -13.21 -20.56 -4.99
N ASP A 30 -13.94 -20.85 -6.06
CA ASP A 30 -13.59 -20.50 -7.45
C ASP A 30 -13.49 -18.98 -7.65
N VAL A 31 -14.38 -18.21 -7.03
CA VAL A 31 -14.32 -16.73 -7.07
C VAL A 31 -13.05 -16.22 -6.40
N MET A 32 -12.77 -16.70 -5.19
CA MET A 32 -11.58 -16.34 -4.44
C MET A 32 -10.29 -16.75 -5.17
N ASN A 33 -10.27 -17.94 -5.81
CA ASN A 33 -9.10 -18.41 -6.56
C ASN A 33 -8.81 -17.55 -7.79
N LYS A 34 -9.82 -17.07 -8.49
CA LYS A 34 -9.65 -16.12 -9.61
C LYS A 34 -9.03 -14.82 -9.15
N GLN A 35 -9.53 -14.24 -8.07
CA GLN A 35 -8.95 -13.02 -7.47
C GLN A 35 -7.52 -13.26 -6.99
N ARG A 36 -7.27 -14.37 -6.31
CA ARG A 36 -5.92 -14.76 -5.86
C ARG A 36 -4.93 -14.83 -7.02
N THR A 37 -5.33 -15.43 -8.14
CA THR A 37 -4.46 -15.53 -9.32
C THR A 37 -4.06 -14.16 -9.84
N VAL A 38 -4.99 -13.20 -9.91
CA VAL A 38 -4.71 -11.83 -10.35
C VAL A 38 -3.75 -11.13 -9.39
N VAL A 39 -4.03 -11.19 -8.07
CA VAL A 39 -3.20 -10.55 -7.04
C VAL A 39 -1.78 -11.14 -7.02
N TYR A 40 -1.66 -12.47 -7.08
CA TYR A 40 -0.36 -13.13 -7.05
C TYR A 40 0.45 -12.89 -8.32
N THR A 41 -0.20 -12.73 -9.47
CA THR A 41 0.47 -12.32 -10.71
C THR A 41 1.02 -10.89 -10.59
N LYS A 42 0.22 -9.94 -10.10
CA LYS A 42 0.67 -8.57 -9.82
C LYS A 42 1.83 -8.54 -8.80
N ARG A 43 1.69 -9.29 -7.72
CA ARG A 43 2.73 -9.43 -6.69
C ARG A 43 4.03 -10.00 -7.25
N ARG A 44 3.94 -11.02 -8.10
CA ARG A 44 5.09 -11.63 -8.76
C ARG A 44 5.81 -10.64 -9.67
N HIS A 45 5.09 -9.87 -10.49
CA HIS A 45 5.67 -8.82 -11.34
C HIS A 45 6.39 -7.77 -10.49
N ALA A 46 5.77 -7.31 -9.40
CA ALA A 46 6.41 -6.39 -8.47
C ALA A 46 7.66 -7.00 -7.82
N LEU A 47 7.62 -8.28 -7.42
CA LEU A 47 8.76 -8.96 -6.81
C LEU A 47 9.95 -9.10 -7.77
N MET A 48 9.70 -9.40 -9.04
CA MET A 48 10.74 -9.50 -10.07
C MET A 48 11.24 -8.13 -10.55
N GLY A 49 10.61 -7.04 -10.15
CA GLY A 49 10.95 -5.70 -10.60
C GLY A 49 10.49 -5.37 -12.01
N GLU A 50 9.63 -6.23 -12.58
CA GLU A 50 9.10 -6.05 -13.92
C GLU A 50 7.98 -5.01 -13.93
N ARG A 51 8.06 -4.03 -14.85
CA ARG A 51 7.00 -3.05 -15.14
C ARG A 51 6.56 -2.15 -13.97
N ILE A 52 7.26 -2.11 -12.82
CA ILE A 52 6.86 -1.30 -11.66
C ILE A 52 6.69 0.16 -12.08
N GLY A 53 7.62 0.74 -12.81
CA GLY A 53 7.53 2.13 -13.28
C GLY A 53 6.28 2.36 -14.14
N MET A 54 5.91 1.42 -15.01
CA MET A 54 4.70 1.52 -15.83
C MET A 54 3.43 1.41 -14.98
N ASP A 55 3.42 0.51 -14.01
CA ASP A 55 2.29 0.36 -13.07
C ASP A 55 2.08 1.66 -12.26
N ILE A 56 3.17 2.28 -11.78
CA ILE A 56 3.11 3.56 -11.05
C ILE A 56 2.57 4.68 -11.95
N VAL A 57 3.03 4.77 -13.20
CA VAL A 57 2.54 5.74 -14.18
C VAL A 57 1.03 5.58 -14.40
N ASN A 58 0.56 4.35 -14.61
CA ASN A 58 -0.86 4.06 -14.78
C ASN A 58 -1.66 4.40 -13.49
N MET A 59 -1.14 4.08 -12.31
CA MET A 59 -1.78 4.44 -11.06
C MET A 59 -1.90 5.96 -10.87
N ILE A 60 -0.88 6.74 -11.26
CA ILE A 60 -0.93 8.21 -11.21
C ILE A 60 -1.98 8.73 -12.18
N TRP A 61 -2.03 8.19 -13.41
CA TRP A 61 -3.05 8.54 -14.39
C TRP A 61 -4.46 8.28 -13.88
N ASP A 62 -4.72 7.07 -13.37
CA ASP A 62 -6.01 6.68 -12.81
C ASP A 62 -6.44 7.61 -11.66
N ARG A 63 -5.51 8.07 -10.83
CA ARG A 63 -5.82 9.01 -9.74
C ARG A 63 -6.19 10.39 -10.27
N CYS A 64 -5.45 10.91 -11.26
CA CYS A 64 -5.76 12.20 -11.89
C CYS A 64 -7.12 12.17 -12.60
N ALA A 65 -7.40 11.11 -13.36
CA ALA A 65 -8.67 10.95 -14.06
C ALA A 65 -9.84 10.82 -13.08
N ASN A 66 -9.73 9.93 -12.09
CA ASN A 66 -10.78 9.71 -11.10
C ASN A 66 -11.08 10.96 -10.26
N ALA A 67 -10.06 11.73 -9.86
CA ALA A 67 -10.25 12.95 -9.10
C ALA A 67 -11.07 14.00 -9.86
N ILE A 68 -10.91 14.06 -11.17
CA ILE A 68 -11.60 15.04 -12.04
C ILE A 68 -12.98 14.55 -12.48
N GLU A 69 -13.15 13.24 -12.72
CA GLU A 69 -14.40 12.68 -13.22
C GLU A 69 -15.48 12.55 -12.15
N ASN A 70 -15.08 12.13 -10.95
CA ASN A 70 -16.00 11.68 -9.90
C ASN A 70 -16.27 12.72 -8.81
N ASN A 71 -15.57 13.85 -8.82
CA ASN A 71 -15.70 14.86 -7.78
C ASN A 71 -16.16 16.22 -8.37
N ASP A 72 -16.65 17.08 -7.47
CA ASP A 72 -16.72 18.51 -7.66
C ASP A 72 -15.33 19.17 -7.51
N TYR A 73 -15.24 20.48 -7.66
CA TYR A 73 -13.94 21.18 -7.60
C TYR A 73 -13.27 21.03 -6.22
N GLU A 74 -14.02 21.20 -5.12
CA GLU A 74 -13.48 21.07 -3.78
C GLU A 74 -13.06 19.62 -3.46
N GLY A 75 -13.88 18.65 -3.86
CA GLY A 75 -13.56 17.22 -3.74
C GLY A 75 -12.33 16.82 -4.55
N CYS A 76 -12.20 17.33 -5.77
CA CYS A 76 -11.01 17.14 -6.61
C CYS A 76 -9.76 17.71 -5.93
N GLN A 77 -9.83 18.92 -5.40
CA GLN A 77 -8.73 19.56 -4.68
C GLN A 77 -8.28 18.71 -3.47
N MET A 78 -9.25 18.25 -2.67
CA MET A 78 -8.96 17.40 -1.51
C MET A 78 -8.35 16.06 -1.92
N GLU A 79 -8.86 15.43 -2.96
CA GLU A 79 -8.34 14.14 -3.43
C GLU A 79 -6.92 14.28 -3.97
N LEU A 80 -6.61 15.29 -4.79
CA LEU A 80 -5.27 15.55 -5.29
C LEU A 80 -4.27 15.86 -4.17
N LEU A 81 -4.68 16.63 -3.16
CA LEU A 81 -3.85 16.90 -1.99
C LEU A 81 -3.58 15.64 -1.15
N GLN A 82 -4.60 14.80 -0.98
CA GLN A 82 -4.49 13.57 -0.17
C GLN A 82 -3.71 12.47 -0.87
N THR A 83 -3.87 12.31 -2.18
CA THR A 83 -3.26 11.20 -2.93
C THR A 83 -1.93 11.59 -3.56
N LEU A 84 -1.88 12.72 -4.27
CA LEU A 84 -0.71 13.18 -5.02
C LEU A 84 0.14 14.22 -4.30
N ALA A 85 -0.31 14.70 -3.11
CA ALA A 85 0.35 15.76 -2.34
C ALA A 85 0.63 17.01 -3.18
N MET A 86 -0.32 17.40 -4.04
CA MET A 86 -0.24 18.57 -4.91
C MET A 86 -1.54 19.36 -4.90
N GLU A 87 -1.43 20.66 -5.19
CA GLU A 87 -2.59 21.53 -5.40
C GLU A 87 -3.16 21.34 -6.81
N THR A 88 -4.43 21.72 -7.01
CA THR A 88 -5.06 21.68 -8.33
C THR A 88 -4.38 22.65 -9.29
N PRO A 89 -3.97 22.21 -10.49
CA PRO A 89 -3.28 23.05 -11.45
C PRO A 89 -4.23 23.89 -12.34
N PHE A 90 -5.48 24.03 -11.94
CA PHE A 90 -6.53 24.77 -12.67
C PHE A 90 -7.48 25.46 -11.69
N THR A 91 -8.16 26.50 -12.17
CA THR A 91 -9.15 27.25 -11.42
C THR A 91 -10.53 26.58 -11.44
N GLU A 92 -11.44 27.00 -10.55
CA GLU A 92 -12.82 26.50 -10.53
C GLU A 92 -13.56 26.78 -11.86
N GLU A 93 -13.29 27.94 -12.51
CA GLU A 93 -13.86 28.28 -13.81
C GLU A 93 -13.36 27.37 -14.91
N GLU A 94 -12.06 27.04 -14.92
CA GLU A 94 -11.47 26.08 -15.85
C GLU A 94 -12.04 24.67 -15.63
N PHE A 95 -12.30 24.29 -14.37
CA PHE A 95 -12.89 23.00 -14.04
C PHE A 95 -14.32 22.86 -14.55
N ARG A 96 -15.13 23.93 -14.43
CA ARG A 96 -16.53 23.91 -14.89
C ARG A 96 -16.67 23.95 -16.41
N ASN A 97 -15.80 24.70 -17.10
CA ASN A 97 -15.91 24.97 -18.53
C ASN A 97 -14.95 24.11 -19.37
N GLY A 98 -13.92 23.52 -18.77
CA GLY A 98 -12.90 22.75 -19.44
C GLY A 98 -13.34 21.33 -19.80
N LYS A 99 -12.65 20.73 -20.77
CA LYS A 99 -12.81 19.31 -21.06
C LYS A 99 -12.08 18.50 -20.00
N LYS A 100 -12.79 17.58 -19.34
CA LYS A 100 -12.26 16.75 -18.25
C LYS A 100 -10.99 15.98 -18.64
N GLU A 101 -10.93 15.48 -19.88
CA GLU A 101 -9.75 14.77 -20.41
C GLU A 101 -8.49 15.67 -20.47
N GLN A 102 -8.64 16.93 -20.92
CA GLN A 102 -7.52 17.87 -20.99
C GLN A 102 -7.04 18.30 -19.60
N LEU A 103 -7.97 18.44 -18.66
CA LEU A 103 -7.64 18.72 -17.26
C LEU A 103 -6.91 17.54 -16.60
N ALA A 104 -7.34 16.30 -16.91
CA ALA A 104 -6.67 15.08 -16.42
C ALA A 104 -5.25 14.97 -16.98
N GLU A 105 -5.06 15.24 -18.26
CA GLU A 105 -3.73 15.21 -18.89
C GLU A 105 -2.80 16.31 -18.32
N LYS A 106 -3.31 17.54 -18.14
CA LYS A 106 -2.56 18.64 -17.51
C LYS A 106 -2.13 18.25 -16.07
N THR A 107 -3.06 17.71 -15.29
CA THR A 107 -2.81 17.28 -13.92
C THR A 107 -1.80 16.13 -13.87
N PHE A 108 -1.93 15.16 -14.75
CA PHE A 108 -1.02 14.03 -14.86
C PHE A 108 0.41 14.45 -15.19
N ASN A 109 0.60 15.37 -16.14
CA ASN A 109 1.93 15.85 -16.51
C ASN A 109 2.63 16.52 -15.32
N ILE A 110 1.91 17.35 -14.56
CA ILE A 110 2.44 18.00 -13.36
C ILE A 110 2.71 16.98 -12.24
N ALA A 111 1.82 15.99 -12.05
CA ALA A 111 2.02 14.92 -11.07
C ALA A 111 3.27 14.09 -11.38
N MET A 112 3.50 13.77 -12.66
CA MET A 112 4.69 13.05 -13.11
C MET A 112 5.97 13.85 -12.93
N GLU A 113 5.96 15.15 -13.19
CA GLU A 113 7.10 16.01 -12.93
C GLU A 113 7.42 16.10 -11.44
N ASN A 114 6.40 16.26 -10.61
CA ASN A 114 6.54 16.24 -9.15
C ASN A 114 7.08 14.89 -8.64
N PHE A 115 6.60 13.79 -9.17
CA PHE A 115 7.09 12.45 -8.82
C PHE A 115 8.57 12.29 -9.18
N LYS A 116 8.96 12.65 -10.41
CA LYS A 116 10.34 12.61 -10.86
C LYS A 116 11.26 13.46 -9.99
N ARG A 117 10.88 14.69 -9.69
CA ARG A 117 11.63 15.59 -8.81
C ARG A 117 11.82 15.02 -7.40
N LYS A 118 10.80 14.36 -6.85
CA LYS A 118 10.88 13.71 -5.54
C LYS A 118 11.79 12.49 -5.54
N THR A 119 11.70 11.65 -6.54
CA THR A 119 12.57 10.46 -6.66
C THR A 119 14.03 10.84 -6.85
N GLU A 120 14.31 11.89 -7.64
CA GLU A 120 15.66 12.45 -7.78
C GLU A 120 16.19 13.01 -6.46
N ARG A 121 15.35 13.72 -5.70
CA ARG A 121 15.74 14.24 -4.37
C ARG A 121 16.03 13.12 -3.38
N LEU A 122 15.23 12.04 -3.36
CA LEU A 122 15.50 10.87 -2.52
C LEU A 122 16.88 10.26 -2.85
N ALA A 123 17.18 10.07 -4.13
CA ALA A 123 18.47 9.55 -4.57
C ALA A 123 19.63 10.49 -4.17
N GLN A 124 19.46 11.81 -4.31
CA GLN A 124 20.46 12.80 -3.92
C GLN A 124 20.77 12.80 -2.41
N ILE A 125 19.74 12.66 -1.58
CA ILE A 125 19.90 12.59 -0.11
C ILE A 125 20.58 11.28 0.31
N ALA A 126 20.23 10.16 -0.33
CA ALA A 126 20.81 8.85 -0.02
C ALA A 126 22.26 8.70 -0.47
N ASN A 127 22.64 9.33 -1.58
CA ASN A 127 23.93 9.12 -2.26
C ASN A 127 25.17 9.35 -1.38
N PRO A 128 25.31 10.45 -0.62
CA PRO A 128 26.50 10.67 0.21
C PRO A 128 26.64 9.61 1.30
N VAL A 129 25.54 9.17 1.91
CA VAL A 129 25.54 8.13 2.95
C VAL A 129 25.94 6.78 2.35
N ILE A 130 25.39 6.44 1.19
CA ILE A 130 25.69 5.18 0.49
C ILE A 130 27.16 5.13 0.08
N LYS A 131 27.73 6.23 -0.46
CA LYS A 131 29.14 6.32 -0.80
C LYS A 131 30.02 6.12 0.42
N GLN A 132 29.73 6.81 1.50
CA GLN A 132 30.49 6.68 2.76
C GLN A 132 30.44 5.26 3.31
N VAL A 133 29.28 4.60 3.32
CA VAL A 133 29.14 3.23 3.82
C VAL A 133 29.85 2.25 2.89
N TYR A 134 29.73 2.41 1.57
CA TYR A 134 30.39 1.53 0.61
C TYR A 134 31.92 1.61 0.68
N GLU A 135 32.49 2.80 0.77
CA GLU A 135 33.93 3.02 0.82
C GLU A 135 34.55 2.54 2.15
N ASN A 136 33.83 2.71 3.28
CA ASN A 136 34.36 2.33 4.58
C ASN A 136 34.05 0.86 4.96
N GLN A 137 32.88 0.33 4.58
CA GLN A 137 32.36 -0.94 5.07
C GLN A 137 31.73 -1.82 3.96
N GLY A 138 31.97 -1.51 2.69
CA GLY A 138 31.34 -2.21 1.55
C GLY A 138 31.67 -3.70 1.46
N HIS A 139 32.76 -4.16 2.09
CA HIS A 139 33.13 -5.57 2.18
C HIS A 139 32.41 -6.34 3.30
N MET A 140 31.76 -5.63 4.24
CA MET A 140 31.08 -6.22 5.39
C MET A 140 29.57 -6.39 5.16
N TYR A 141 28.96 -5.53 4.33
CA TYR A 141 27.54 -5.47 4.14
C TYR A 141 27.15 -5.63 2.66
N GLU A 142 26.35 -6.63 2.36
CA GLU A 142 25.75 -6.83 1.04
C GLU A 142 24.51 -5.96 0.84
N ASN A 143 23.69 -5.86 1.89
CA ASN A 143 22.43 -5.10 1.88
C ASN A 143 22.43 -4.08 3.01
N ILE A 144 21.81 -2.93 2.74
CA ILE A 144 21.59 -1.86 3.72
C ILE A 144 20.11 -1.61 3.92
N LEU A 145 19.73 -1.13 5.11
CA LEU A 145 18.37 -0.70 5.42
C LEU A 145 18.33 0.82 5.43
N ILE A 146 17.48 1.39 4.60
CA ILE A 146 17.27 2.83 4.48
C ILE A 146 15.90 3.16 5.04
N PRO A 147 15.80 3.96 6.11
CA PRO A 147 14.51 4.39 6.64
C PRO A 147 13.92 5.48 5.75
N ILE A 148 12.69 5.26 5.29
CA ILE A 148 11.90 6.24 4.52
C ILE A 148 10.57 6.43 5.24
N THR A 149 10.14 7.67 5.42
CA THR A 149 8.87 8.01 6.07
C THR A 149 7.93 8.72 5.11
N ASP A 150 6.63 8.48 5.26
CA ASP A 150 5.55 9.22 4.59
C ASP A 150 4.96 10.33 5.48
N GLY A 151 5.59 10.58 6.64
CA GLY A 151 5.10 11.49 7.67
C GLY A 151 4.16 10.84 8.70
N LYS A 152 3.67 9.62 8.44
CA LYS A 152 2.81 8.85 9.35
C LYS A 152 3.48 7.57 9.83
N ARG A 153 4.17 6.88 8.93
CA ARG A 153 4.82 5.58 9.19
C ARG A 153 6.27 5.62 8.70
N MET A 154 7.08 4.76 9.25
CA MET A 154 8.47 4.57 8.83
C MET A 154 8.59 3.19 8.16
N TYR A 155 9.19 3.18 6.98
CA TYR A 155 9.43 1.99 6.18
C TYR A 155 10.93 1.75 6.10
N ASN A 156 11.39 0.58 6.50
CA ASN A 156 12.80 0.19 6.39
C ASN A 156 12.99 -0.53 5.05
N ILE A 157 13.60 0.13 4.10
CA ILE A 157 13.78 -0.37 2.75
C ILE A 157 15.12 -1.08 2.64
N SER A 158 15.10 -2.38 2.32
CA SER A 158 16.31 -3.15 2.04
C SER A 158 16.77 -2.90 0.61
N CYS A 159 18.02 -2.48 0.45
CA CYS A 159 18.65 -2.22 -0.84
C CYS A 159 20.03 -2.86 -0.91
N ASN A 160 20.41 -3.41 -2.08
CA ASN A 160 21.76 -3.91 -2.29
C ASN A 160 22.75 -2.73 -2.34
N LEU A 161 23.76 -2.78 -1.49
CA LEU A 161 24.71 -1.68 -1.31
C LEU A 161 25.53 -1.42 -2.57
N LYS A 162 26.01 -2.47 -3.24
CA LYS A 162 26.81 -2.34 -4.46
C LYS A 162 25.98 -1.75 -5.61
N ALA A 163 24.77 -2.25 -5.83
CA ALA A 163 23.88 -1.75 -6.86
C ALA A 163 23.46 -0.30 -6.58
N ALA A 164 23.25 0.07 -5.30
CA ALA A 164 22.94 1.44 -4.92
C ALA A 164 24.12 2.39 -5.17
N TYR A 165 25.36 1.95 -4.94
CA TYR A 165 26.56 2.73 -5.22
C TYR A 165 26.77 2.93 -6.72
N GLU A 166 26.71 1.85 -7.52
CA GLU A 166 26.89 1.88 -8.97
C GLU A 166 25.82 2.69 -9.72
N SER A 167 24.59 2.71 -9.20
CA SER A 167 23.45 3.43 -9.80
C SER A 167 23.28 4.87 -9.30
N GLU A 168 24.23 5.40 -8.53
CA GLU A 168 24.11 6.73 -7.87
C GLU A 168 22.82 6.86 -7.06
N SER A 169 22.51 5.82 -6.30
CA SER A 169 21.32 5.69 -5.44
C SER A 169 19.97 5.58 -6.16
N LYS A 170 19.92 5.44 -7.48
CA LYS A 170 18.67 5.18 -8.22
C LYS A 170 18.06 3.84 -7.83
N GLU A 171 18.87 2.86 -7.45
CA GLU A 171 18.40 1.56 -6.97
C GLU A 171 17.63 1.68 -5.65
N VAL A 172 17.92 2.68 -4.82
CA VAL A 172 17.16 2.98 -3.59
C VAL A 172 15.71 3.33 -3.93
N VAL A 173 15.51 4.15 -4.95
CA VAL A 173 14.17 4.55 -5.41
C VAL A 173 13.38 3.34 -5.90
N LYS A 174 14.00 2.50 -6.74
CA LYS A 174 13.36 1.25 -7.22
C LYS A 174 13.03 0.29 -6.09
N SER A 175 13.95 0.14 -5.13
CA SER A 175 13.73 -0.69 -3.94
C SER A 175 12.60 -0.13 -3.08
N PHE A 176 12.47 1.20 -2.96
CA PHE A 176 11.38 1.85 -2.28
C PHE A 176 10.04 1.59 -2.98
N GLU A 177 9.93 1.87 -4.29
CA GLU A 177 8.75 1.60 -5.10
C GLU A 177 8.28 0.14 -4.98
N LYS A 178 9.22 -0.80 -5.13
CA LYS A 178 8.99 -2.24 -5.00
C LYS A 178 8.48 -2.61 -3.62
N SER A 179 9.15 -2.15 -2.56
CA SER A 179 8.83 -2.51 -1.18
C SER A 179 7.46 -1.97 -0.76
N ILE A 180 7.13 -0.73 -1.14
CA ILE A 180 5.83 -0.13 -0.84
C ILE A 180 4.71 -0.86 -1.59
N LEU A 181 4.89 -1.12 -2.89
CA LEU A 181 3.89 -1.82 -3.69
C LEU A 181 3.60 -3.22 -3.12
N LEU A 182 4.63 -3.98 -2.76
CA LEU A 182 4.47 -5.30 -2.13
C LEU A 182 3.78 -5.22 -0.78
N HIS A 183 4.18 -4.27 0.07
CA HIS A 183 3.57 -4.08 1.38
C HIS A 183 2.08 -3.74 1.28
N VAL A 184 1.72 -2.81 0.41
CA VAL A 184 0.32 -2.39 0.24
C VAL A 184 -0.53 -3.51 -0.37
N ILE A 185 0.00 -4.26 -1.35
CA ILE A 185 -0.71 -5.42 -1.92
C ILE A 185 -0.98 -6.46 -0.82
N ASP A 186 0.03 -6.80 0.00
CA ASP A 186 -0.11 -7.83 1.03
C ASP A 186 -1.11 -7.43 2.13
N GLU A 187 -1.12 -6.17 2.56
CA GLU A 187 -2.08 -5.66 3.55
C GLU A 187 -3.50 -5.60 2.98
N ALA A 188 -3.67 -5.07 1.77
CA ALA A 188 -4.98 -4.97 1.14
C ALA A 188 -5.56 -6.36 0.83
N TRP A 189 -4.73 -7.31 0.41
CA TRP A 189 -5.18 -8.68 0.15
C TRP A 189 -5.64 -9.40 1.41
N LYS A 190 -4.93 -9.24 2.53
CA LYS A 190 -5.38 -9.79 3.84
C LYS A 190 -6.75 -9.26 4.25
N GLU A 191 -6.97 -7.95 4.07
CA GLU A 191 -8.24 -7.33 4.38
C GLU A 191 -9.35 -7.85 3.47
N ASN A 192 -9.12 -7.90 2.17
CA ASN A 192 -10.08 -8.43 1.19
C ASN A 192 -10.47 -9.89 1.48
N LEU A 193 -9.52 -10.72 1.93
CA LEU A 193 -9.84 -12.10 2.33
C LEU A 193 -10.80 -12.13 3.52
N ARG A 194 -10.63 -11.23 4.50
CA ARG A 194 -11.53 -11.10 5.65
C ARG A 194 -12.93 -10.63 5.21
N GLU A 195 -12.97 -9.59 4.37
CA GLU A 195 -14.21 -9.07 3.83
C GLU A 195 -14.98 -10.13 3.01
N LEU A 196 -14.27 -10.95 2.22
CA LEU A 196 -14.87 -12.07 1.48
C LEU A 196 -15.42 -13.17 2.40
N ASP A 197 -14.75 -13.46 3.51
CA ASP A 197 -15.26 -14.41 4.51
C ASP A 197 -16.52 -13.86 5.21
N GLU A 198 -16.54 -12.59 5.58
CA GLU A 198 -17.70 -11.91 6.15
C GLU A 198 -18.86 -11.88 5.15
N LEU A 199 -18.59 -11.56 3.88
CA LEU A 199 -19.58 -11.61 2.80
C LEU A 199 -20.15 -13.02 2.63
N LYS A 200 -19.30 -14.06 2.64
CA LYS A 200 -19.74 -15.46 2.55
C LYS A 200 -20.72 -15.85 3.65
N HIS A 201 -20.53 -15.32 4.86
CA HIS A 201 -21.45 -15.54 5.98
C HIS A 201 -22.75 -14.73 5.83
N SER A 202 -22.65 -13.47 5.41
CA SER A 202 -23.82 -12.58 5.29
C SER A 202 -24.82 -13.03 4.21
N VAL A 203 -24.31 -13.47 3.06
CA VAL A 203 -25.17 -13.90 1.92
C VAL A 203 -25.97 -15.17 2.20
N GLN A 204 -25.59 -15.96 3.21
CA GLN A 204 -26.39 -17.14 3.59
C GLN A 204 -27.79 -16.75 4.02
N ASN A 205 -27.97 -15.56 4.59
CA ASN A 205 -29.25 -15.02 5.01
C ASN A 205 -30.15 -14.59 3.81
N ALA A 206 -29.56 -14.36 2.64
CA ALA A 206 -30.32 -13.98 1.43
C ALA A 206 -31.27 -15.04 0.94
N SER A 207 -31.09 -16.30 1.39
CA SER A 207 -32.03 -17.41 1.11
C SER A 207 -33.45 -17.13 1.65
N TYR A 208 -33.57 -16.33 2.72
CA TYR A 208 -34.87 -15.92 3.27
C TYR A 208 -35.62 -14.96 2.34
N GLU A 209 -34.91 -14.23 1.48
CA GLU A 209 -35.46 -13.31 0.49
C GLU A 209 -35.72 -13.96 -0.88
N GLN A 210 -35.58 -15.27 -0.98
CA GLN A 210 -35.70 -16.05 -2.24
C GLN A 210 -34.67 -15.65 -3.30
N LYS A 211 -33.55 -15.06 -2.90
CA LYS A 211 -32.43 -14.73 -3.78
C LYS A 211 -31.38 -15.85 -3.74
N ASP A 212 -30.65 -16.04 -4.85
CA ASP A 212 -29.54 -17.00 -4.89
C ASP A 212 -28.33 -16.42 -4.17
N PRO A 213 -27.92 -16.98 -3.01
CA PRO A 213 -26.76 -16.49 -2.25
C PRO A 213 -25.45 -16.50 -3.05
N LEU A 214 -25.28 -17.47 -3.95
CA LEU A 214 -24.09 -17.56 -4.77
C LEU A 214 -24.00 -16.44 -5.79
N LEU A 215 -25.12 -16.05 -6.39
CA LEU A 215 -25.15 -14.95 -7.34
C LEU A 215 -24.83 -13.63 -6.66
N ILE A 216 -25.40 -13.37 -5.47
CA ILE A 216 -25.10 -12.17 -4.69
C ILE A 216 -23.63 -12.15 -4.31
N TYR A 217 -23.10 -13.26 -3.81
CA TYR A 217 -21.68 -13.37 -3.48
C TYR A 217 -20.77 -13.04 -4.68
N LYS A 218 -21.05 -13.56 -5.86
CA LYS A 218 -20.29 -13.27 -7.08
C LYS A 218 -20.31 -11.79 -7.44
N LEU A 219 -21.45 -11.14 -7.36
CA LEU A 219 -21.59 -9.72 -7.69
C LEU A 219 -20.87 -8.83 -6.67
N GLU A 220 -21.13 -9.05 -5.38
CA GLU A 220 -20.52 -8.25 -4.32
C GLU A 220 -19.01 -8.48 -4.19
N SER A 221 -18.53 -9.71 -4.46
CA SER A 221 -17.10 -10.00 -4.45
C SER A 221 -16.31 -9.25 -5.53
N VAL A 222 -16.94 -8.94 -6.68
CA VAL A 222 -16.31 -8.07 -7.71
C VAL A 222 -16.19 -6.65 -7.19
N THR A 223 -17.26 -6.13 -6.58
CA THR A 223 -17.24 -4.77 -5.99
C THR A 223 -16.17 -4.62 -4.90
N LEU A 224 -16.05 -5.63 -4.01
CA LEU A 224 -15.00 -5.66 -2.99
C LEU A 224 -13.59 -5.70 -3.62
N PHE A 225 -13.42 -6.50 -4.67
CA PHE A 225 -12.14 -6.60 -5.36
C PHE A 225 -11.74 -5.29 -6.04
N ASP A 226 -12.66 -4.61 -6.71
CA ASP A 226 -12.43 -3.31 -7.33
C ASP A 226 -12.10 -2.23 -6.28
N ALA A 227 -12.80 -2.25 -5.14
CA ALA A 227 -12.50 -1.37 -4.01
C ALA A 227 -11.09 -1.64 -3.45
N MET A 228 -10.69 -2.91 -3.32
CA MET A 228 -9.33 -3.28 -2.92
C MET A 228 -8.28 -2.79 -3.91
N VAL A 229 -8.49 -2.96 -5.22
CA VAL A 229 -7.53 -2.48 -6.25
C VAL A 229 -7.40 -0.97 -6.19
N ASN A 230 -8.51 -0.24 -6.05
CA ASN A 230 -8.50 1.21 -5.87
C ASN A 230 -7.75 1.63 -4.59
N LYS A 231 -7.93 0.91 -3.49
CA LYS A 231 -7.21 1.13 -2.22
C LYS A 231 -5.70 0.93 -2.40
N ILE A 232 -5.28 -0.14 -3.10
CA ILE A 232 -3.88 -0.39 -3.43
C ILE A 232 -3.28 0.78 -4.21
N ASN A 233 -3.95 1.22 -5.28
CA ASN A 233 -3.48 2.32 -6.10
C ASN A 233 -3.36 3.62 -5.29
N ASN A 234 -4.39 3.96 -4.51
CA ASN A 234 -4.41 5.15 -3.66
C ASN A 234 -3.30 5.17 -2.61
N GLN A 235 -3.16 4.08 -1.86
CA GLN A 235 -2.18 4.00 -0.80
C GLN A 235 -0.76 3.98 -1.34
N THR A 236 -0.49 3.21 -2.40
CA THR A 236 0.83 3.16 -3.04
C THR A 236 1.27 4.54 -3.49
N ILE A 237 0.44 5.23 -4.27
CA ILE A 237 0.78 6.57 -4.77
C ILE A 237 0.92 7.58 -3.63
N SER A 238 0.01 7.57 -2.65
CA SER A 238 0.08 8.49 -1.51
C SER A 238 1.38 8.33 -0.70
N ILE A 239 1.85 7.10 -0.50
CA ILE A 239 3.11 6.82 0.20
C ILE A 239 4.31 7.25 -0.66
N LEU A 240 4.33 6.90 -1.94
CA LEU A 240 5.42 7.25 -2.84
C LEU A 240 5.56 8.77 -3.01
N MET A 241 4.43 9.48 -3.12
CA MET A 241 4.42 10.95 -3.27
C MET A 241 4.84 11.69 -1.99
N ARG A 242 4.71 11.08 -0.82
CA ARG A 242 5.11 11.67 0.48
C ARG A 242 6.43 11.14 1.00
N GLY A 243 6.94 10.05 0.43
CA GLY A 243 8.17 9.41 0.88
C GLY A 243 9.35 10.38 0.98
N GLN A 244 10.01 10.39 2.12
CA GLN A 244 11.21 11.18 2.38
C GLN A 244 12.14 10.46 3.36
N ILE A 245 13.44 10.64 3.19
CA ILE A 245 14.44 10.15 4.14
C ILE A 245 14.47 11.14 5.31
N PRO A 246 14.26 10.70 6.57
CA PRO A 246 14.37 11.57 7.72
C PRO A 246 15.82 12.04 7.83
N VAL A 247 16.06 13.31 7.60
CA VAL A 247 17.34 13.95 7.88
C VAL A 247 17.35 14.14 9.39
N GLN A 248 18.21 13.41 10.11
CA GLN A 248 18.52 13.76 11.50
C GLN A 248 19.26 15.11 11.45
N GLU A 249 18.59 16.17 11.85
CA GLU A 249 19.28 17.38 12.25
C GLU A 249 20.25 16.97 13.36
N ALA A 250 21.55 17.28 13.17
CA ALA A 250 22.53 17.03 14.21
C ALA A 250 21.98 17.59 15.55
N PRO A 251 22.04 16.84 16.65
CA PRO A 251 21.50 17.31 17.91
C PRO A 251 22.11 18.68 18.21
N ASP A 252 21.23 19.63 18.42
CA ASP A 252 21.62 21.01 18.68
C ASP A 252 22.62 21.01 19.86
N GLU A 253 23.89 21.38 19.61
CA GLU A 253 24.94 21.41 20.64
C GLU A 253 24.51 22.25 21.87
N SER A 254 23.56 23.15 21.70
CA SER A 254 22.94 23.90 22.77
C SER A 254 22.08 23.05 23.71
N ALA A 255 21.46 21.98 23.21
CA ALA A 255 20.69 21.03 24.02
C ALA A 255 21.59 20.10 24.82
N ALA A 256 22.72 19.64 24.23
CA ALA A 256 23.72 18.85 24.94
C ALA A 256 24.37 19.64 26.10
N ARG A 257 24.69 20.92 25.89
CA ARG A 257 25.18 21.80 26.96
C ARG A 257 24.19 22.01 28.10
N ARG A 258 22.88 22.05 27.82
CA ARG A 258 21.85 22.17 28.88
C ARG A 258 21.72 20.92 29.74
N VAL A 259 21.99 19.74 29.21
CA VAL A 259 21.99 18.49 29.96
C VAL A 259 23.22 18.35 30.85
N GLU A 260 24.41 18.75 30.37
CA GLU A 260 25.65 18.76 31.16
C GLU A 260 25.61 19.74 32.33
N VAL A 261 25.03 20.93 32.14
CA VAL A 261 24.87 21.92 33.23
C VAL A 261 23.88 21.47 34.31
N ARG A 262 22.92 20.61 33.99
CA ARG A 262 22.00 20.04 34.98
C ARG A 262 22.60 18.90 35.80
N GLN A 263 23.63 18.19 35.32
CA GLN A 263 24.32 17.13 36.07
C GLN A 263 25.44 17.63 36.99
N ALA A 264 25.83 18.91 36.90
CA ALA A 264 26.93 19.51 37.66
C ALA A 264 26.48 20.25 38.93
N ALA A 265 25.23 20.11 39.41
CA ALA A 265 24.83 20.68 40.70
C ALA A 265 25.25 19.75 41.84
N PRO A 266 26.15 20.18 42.79
CA PRO A 266 26.57 19.30 43.86
C PRO A 266 25.46 19.08 44.87
N GLU A 267 25.18 17.78 45.19
CA GLU A 267 24.38 17.37 46.34
C GLU A 267 25.03 17.91 47.63
N GLN A 268 24.44 18.91 48.23
CA GLN A 268 24.74 19.27 49.62
C GLN A 268 24.17 18.19 50.54
N ARG A 269 25.00 17.30 50.98
CA ARG A 269 24.71 16.43 52.12
C ARG A 269 24.57 17.28 53.37
N GLN A 270 23.35 17.44 53.88
CA GLN A 270 23.11 17.91 55.22
C GLN A 270 23.44 16.77 56.19
N ASP A 271 24.50 16.99 56.98
CA ASP A 271 24.92 16.15 58.07
C ASP A 271 23.90 16.30 59.22
N MET A 272 23.03 15.33 59.43
CA MET A 272 22.13 15.24 60.56
C MET A 272 22.74 14.31 61.61
N SER A 273 23.79 14.76 62.28
CA SER A 273 24.20 14.21 63.55
C SER A 273 24.19 15.29 64.61
N LYS A 274 23.02 15.49 65.21
CA LYS A 274 22.84 16.07 66.56
C LYS A 274 21.32 16.25 66.82
N TYR A 275 20.76 15.30 67.45
CA TYR A 275 19.87 15.31 68.62
C TYR A 275 19.36 13.88 68.87
#